data_b6d558cfc5a67bebbeeacc7299329855
#
_entry.id   b6d558cfc5a67bebbeeacc7299329855
#
_cell.length_a   1.000
_cell.length_b   1.000
_cell.length_c   1.000
_cell.angle_alpha   90.00
_cell.angle_beta   90.00
_cell.angle_gamma   90.00
#
_symmetry.space_group_name_H-M   'P 1'
#
loop_
_entity.id
_entity.type
_entity.pdbx_description
1 polymer ?
#
loop_
_entity_poly.entity_id
_entity_poly.type
_entity_poly.pdbx_seq_one_letter_code
_entity_poly.pdbx_strand_id
1 'polypeptide(L)'
;MKNKMFVWIGGLLAALLVVGVIGSPHAGGRTRVAVDALLSGAAQEGAETRVVELADTSVPDAVAALGEADAAVFASPTYRADITAQLKALLDATPRGMKYESGDALRGTVCATLLTGASDHHFLAVEKVRGILGGFFGAQLLSPGLYFPSAAYVEGGAALQDDQQQLAELHGRALVELATAVGSSRWLRGLRPQV
;
A
#
# COMPACT_ATOMS: atom_id res chain seq x y z
N MET A 1 17.46 -13.36 -4.04
CA MET A 1 17.41 -12.55 -5.28
C MET A 1 16.09 -12.84 -5.96
N LYS A 2 15.09 -11.97 -5.77
CA LYS A 2 13.84 -12.08 -6.53
C LYS A 2 14.10 -11.65 -7.96
N ASN A 3 14.37 -12.62 -8.83
CA ASN A 3 14.32 -12.42 -10.26
C ASN A 3 12.85 -12.62 -10.68
N LYS A 4 11.99 -11.64 -10.40
CA LYS A 4 10.70 -11.56 -11.08
C LYS A 4 11.01 -11.15 -12.53
N MET A 5 11.47 -12.12 -13.30
CA MET A 5 11.54 -12.02 -14.74
C MET A 5 10.10 -12.13 -15.23
N PHE A 6 9.58 -11.10 -15.88
CA PHE A 6 8.37 -11.18 -16.66
C PHE A 6 8.57 -12.30 -17.69
N VAL A 7 8.13 -13.50 -17.36
CA VAL A 7 8.17 -14.62 -18.28
C VAL A 7 6.97 -14.48 -19.19
N TRP A 8 7.21 -14.07 -20.41
CA TRP A 8 6.26 -14.18 -21.51
C TRP A 8 6.01 -15.68 -21.78
N ILE A 9 5.03 -16.27 -21.11
CA ILE A 9 4.55 -17.62 -21.44
C ILE A 9 3.22 -17.44 -22.14
N GLY A 10 3.26 -17.46 -23.47
CA GLY A 10 2.07 -17.74 -24.29
C GLY A 10 0.84 -16.86 -24.04
N GLY A 11 0.97 -15.54 -24.07
CA GLY A 11 -0.21 -14.65 -24.19
C GLY A 11 -1.01 -14.36 -22.91
N LEU A 12 -0.68 -14.93 -21.76
CA LEU A 12 -1.27 -14.57 -20.46
C LEU A 12 -0.20 -13.83 -19.65
N LEU A 13 -0.32 -12.50 -19.55
CA LEU A 13 0.40 -11.73 -18.52
C LEU A 13 -0.10 -12.24 -17.16
N ALA A 14 0.80 -12.69 -16.29
CA ALA A 14 0.41 -12.95 -14.90
C ALA A 14 -0.17 -11.66 -14.32
N ALA A 15 -1.34 -11.75 -13.69
CA ALA A 15 -1.96 -10.60 -13.05
C ALA A 15 -1.02 -10.03 -11.98
N LEU A 16 -0.93 -8.70 -11.88
CA LEU A 16 -0.18 -8.05 -10.82
C LEU A 16 -0.88 -8.30 -9.47
N LEU A 17 -0.13 -8.59 -8.43
CA LEU A 17 -0.67 -8.70 -7.08
C LEU A 17 -0.57 -7.36 -6.35
N VAL A 18 -1.72 -6.80 -5.98
CA VAL A 18 -1.83 -5.61 -5.13
C VAL A 18 -2.23 -6.02 -3.70
N VAL A 19 -1.38 -5.72 -2.74
CA VAL A 19 -1.62 -6.03 -1.31
C VAL A 19 -2.01 -4.77 -0.55
N GLY A 20 -3.22 -4.74 0.02
CA GLY A 20 -3.68 -3.70 0.93
C GLY A 20 -3.37 -4.06 2.37
N VAL A 21 -2.43 -3.34 2.99
CA VAL A 21 -2.09 -3.52 4.41
C VAL A 21 -2.83 -2.50 5.26
N ILE A 22 -3.58 -2.98 6.23
CA ILE A 22 -4.40 -2.18 7.13
C ILE A 22 -3.83 -2.21 8.54
N GLY A 23 -3.25 -1.09 8.95
CA GLY A 23 -2.65 -0.88 10.26
C GLY A 23 -3.64 -0.52 11.36
N SER A 24 -4.94 -0.77 11.19
CA SER A 24 -5.92 -0.57 12.25
C SER A 24 -5.75 -1.60 13.37
N PRO A 25 -5.88 -1.20 14.65
CA PRO A 25 -5.90 -2.16 15.75
C PRO A 25 -7.18 -3.01 15.81
N HIS A 26 -8.20 -2.63 15.03
CA HIS A 26 -9.48 -3.33 14.91
C HIS A 26 -9.79 -3.61 13.44
N ALA A 27 -10.17 -4.84 13.13
CA ALA A 27 -10.56 -5.24 11.78
C ALA A 27 -11.90 -4.61 11.34
N GLY A 28 -12.09 -4.51 10.02
CA GLY A 28 -13.40 -4.15 9.42
C GLY A 28 -13.84 -2.70 9.60
N GLY A 29 -12.96 -1.79 10.04
CA GLY A 29 -13.32 -0.37 10.26
C GLY A 29 -13.24 0.49 8.99
N ARG A 30 -13.37 1.82 9.16
CA ARG A 30 -13.32 2.81 8.05
C ARG A 30 -12.09 2.69 7.16
N THR A 31 -10.94 2.37 7.74
CA THR A 31 -9.71 2.16 6.97
C THR A 31 -9.86 0.98 6.02
N ARG A 32 -10.53 -0.10 6.45
CA ARG A 32 -10.85 -1.25 5.60
C ARG A 32 -11.75 -0.85 4.43
N VAL A 33 -12.82 -0.10 4.68
CA VAL A 33 -13.73 0.41 3.63
C VAL A 33 -12.96 1.19 2.56
N ALA A 34 -12.07 2.09 2.97
CA ALA A 34 -11.29 2.90 2.05
C ALA A 34 -10.26 2.07 1.25
N VAL A 35 -9.64 1.07 1.87
CA VAL A 35 -8.73 0.14 1.19
C VAL A 35 -9.48 -0.73 0.19
N ASP A 36 -10.66 -1.24 0.55
CA ASP A 36 -11.49 -2.05 -0.36
C ASP A 36 -11.90 -1.26 -1.59
N ALA A 37 -12.24 0.04 -1.44
CA ALA A 37 -12.53 0.92 -2.57
C ALA A 37 -11.32 1.09 -3.51
N LEU A 38 -10.13 1.32 -2.97
CA LEU A 38 -8.91 1.42 -3.76
C LEU A 38 -8.60 0.08 -4.47
N LEU A 39 -8.70 -1.03 -3.76
CA LEU A 39 -8.46 -2.36 -4.32
C LEU A 39 -9.51 -2.73 -5.38
N SER A 40 -10.75 -2.24 -5.26
CA SER A 40 -11.76 -2.37 -6.31
C SER A 40 -11.30 -1.73 -7.61
N GLY A 41 -10.73 -0.52 -7.56
CA GLY A 41 -10.12 0.12 -8.73
C GLY A 41 -8.97 -0.68 -9.32
N ALA A 42 -8.11 -1.25 -8.48
CA ALA A 42 -7.01 -2.11 -8.95
C ALA A 42 -7.53 -3.40 -9.63
N ALA A 43 -8.56 -4.02 -9.06
CA ALA A 43 -9.18 -5.21 -9.64
C ALA A 43 -9.84 -4.93 -10.99
N GLN A 44 -10.42 -3.73 -11.19
CA GLN A 44 -10.98 -3.30 -12.48
C GLN A 44 -9.92 -3.21 -13.58
N GLU A 45 -8.66 -3.00 -13.23
CA GLU A 45 -7.49 -3.06 -14.15
C GLU A 45 -6.87 -4.46 -14.25
N GLY A 46 -7.56 -5.49 -13.75
CA GLY A 46 -7.13 -6.87 -13.86
C GLY A 46 -6.07 -7.32 -12.85
N ALA A 47 -5.82 -6.56 -11.81
CA ALA A 47 -4.92 -6.98 -10.74
C ALA A 47 -5.59 -8.01 -9.81
N GLU A 48 -4.83 -8.98 -9.32
CA GLU A 48 -5.19 -9.74 -8.14
C GLU A 48 -5.05 -8.85 -6.89
N THR A 49 -5.98 -8.96 -5.97
CA THR A 49 -5.96 -8.15 -4.74
C THR A 49 -5.97 -9.01 -3.50
N ARG A 50 -5.23 -8.59 -2.48
CA ARG A 50 -5.19 -9.25 -1.18
C ARG A 50 -5.23 -8.21 -0.08
N VAL A 51 -6.04 -8.45 0.95
CA VAL A 51 -6.06 -7.62 2.16
C VAL A 51 -5.31 -8.32 3.28
N VAL A 52 -4.50 -7.55 4.01
CA VAL A 52 -3.77 -7.96 5.22
C VAL A 52 -4.16 -7.00 6.34
N GLU A 53 -4.99 -7.46 7.28
CA GLU A 53 -5.35 -6.68 8.47
C GLU A 53 -4.39 -7.01 9.61
N LEU A 54 -3.63 -6.02 10.09
CA LEU A 54 -2.67 -6.22 11.17
C LEU A 54 -3.32 -6.47 12.54
N ALA A 55 -4.64 -6.32 12.63
CA ALA A 55 -5.42 -6.73 13.80
C ALA A 55 -5.41 -8.26 13.97
N ASP A 56 -5.39 -9.01 12.86
CA ASP A 56 -5.58 -10.46 12.83
C ASP A 56 -4.40 -11.21 12.18
N THR A 57 -3.43 -10.48 11.62
CA THR A 57 -2.29 -11.06 10.90
C THR A 57 -1.00 -10.80 11.66
N SER A 58 -0.18 -11.81 11.83
CA SER A 58 1.13 -11.64 12.44
C SER A 58 2.06 -10.77 11.60
N VAL A 59 2.97 -10.05 12.22
CA VAL A 59 3.96 -9.21 11.52
C VAL A 59 4.79 -10.03 10.52
N PRO A 60 5.30 -11.23 10.85
CA PRO A 60 6.02 -12.07 9.88
C PRO A 60 5.18 -12.43 8.64
N ASP A 61 3.90 -12.78 8.83
CA ASP A 61 3.01 -13.13 7.71
C ASP A 61 2.71 -11.90 6.84
N ALA A 62 2.52 -10.74 7.46
CA ALA A 62 2.35 -9.48 6.73
C ALA A 62 3.60 -9.10 5.92
N VAL A 63 4.80 -9.29 6.47
CA VAL A 63 6.08 -9.10 5.74
C VAL A 63 6.18 -10.09 4.58
N ALA A 64 5.78 -11.34 4.78
CA ALA A 64 5.78 -12.35 3.71
C ALA A 64 4.83 -11.93 2.57
N ALA A 65 3.61 -11.47 2.90
CA ALA A 65 2.65 -10.98 1.92
C ALA A 65 3.18 -9.77 1.12
N LEU A 66 3.82 -8.80 1.78
CA LEU A 66 4.49 -7.69 1.11
C LEU A 66 5.58 -8.18 0.17
N GLY A 67 6.29 -9.21 0.58
CA GLY A 67 7.31 -9.85 -0.23
C GLY A 67 6.80 -10.46 -1.54
N GLU A 68 5.53 -10.79 -1.67
CA GLU A 68 4.90 -11.33 -2.88
C GLU A 68 4.31 -10.23 -3.78
N ALA A 69 4.00 -9.06 -3.20
CA ALA A 69 3.30 -7.98 -3.87
C ALA A 69 4.10 -7.32 -5.00
N ASP A 70 3.43 -6.95 -6.07
CA ASP A 70 3.93 -6.07 -7.12
C ASP A 70 3.64 -4.60 -6.77
N ALA A 71 2.51 -4.36 -6.09
CA ALA A 71 2.19 -3.07 -5.49
C ALA A 71 1.57 -3.27 -4.10
N ALA A 72 1.74 -2.27 -3.23
CA ALA A 72 1.20 -2.32 -1.87
C ALA A 72 0.54 -1.00 -1.48
N VAL A 73 -0.57 -1.10 -0.75
CA VAL A 73 -1.25 0.05 -0.13
C VAL A 73 -0.97 0.00 1.37
N PHE A 74 -0.33 1.03 1.91
CA PHE A 74 -0.10 1.17 3.35
C PHE A 74 -1.17 2.07 3.94
N ALA A 75 -2.09 1.48 4.68
CA ALA A 75 -3.23 2.17 5.23
C ALA A 75 -3.26 2.15 6.76
N SER A 76 -3.65 3.26 7.39
CA SER A 76 -3.75 3.38 8.85
C SER A 76 -4.80 4.41 9.25
N PRO A 77 -5.54 4.20 10.34
CA PRO A 77 -6.17 5.32 11.01
C PRO A 77 -5.09 6.23 11.61
N THR A 78 -5.39 7.53 11.69
CA THR A 78 -4.50 8.53 12.29
C THR A 78 -4.77 8.61 13.79
N TYR A 79 -3.80 8.21 14.59
CA TYR A 79 -3.82 8.33 16.04
C TYR A 79 -2.74 9.33 16.51
N ARG A 80 -3.17 10.37 17.22
CA ARG A 80 -2.24 11.40 17.75
C ARG A 80 -1.38 12.03 16.64
N ALA A 81 -2.01 12.32 15.49
CA ALA A 81 -1.37 12.91 14.29
C ALA A 81 -0.28 12.02 13.65
N ASP A 82 -0.35 10.71 13.87
CA ASP A 82 0.59 9.73 13.31
C ASP A 82 -0.10 8.41 12.98
N ILE A 83 0.65 7.48 12.38
CA ILE A 83 0.20 6.11 12.13
C ILE A 83 0.07 5.32 13.43
N THR A 84 -0.61 4.18 13.36
CA THR A 84 -0.73 3.26 14.48
C THR A 84 0.59 2.55 14.82
N ALA A 85 0.68 2.05 16.04
CA ALA A 85 1.79 1.22 16.47
C ALA A 85 1.89 -0.09 15.63
N GLN A 86 0.75 -0.64 15.21
CA GLN A 86 0.71 -1.86 14.37
C GLN A 86 1.39 -1.62 13.02
N LEU A 87 1.04 -0.53 12.33
CA LEU A 87 1.67 -0.23 11.04
C LEU A 87 3.17 0.08 11.23
N LYS A 88 3.52 0.80 12.30
CA LYS A 88 4.93 1.08 12.61
C LYS A 88 5.71 -0.20 12.89
N ALA A 89 5.15 -1.16 13.64
CA ALA A 89 5.79 -2.43 13.92
C ALA A 89 6.04 -3.24 12.64
N LEU A 90 5.10 -3.24 11.69
CA LEU A 90 5.32 -3.85 10.38
C LEU A 90 6.47 -3.18 9.62
N LEU A 91 6.48 -1.84 9.56
CA LEU A 91 7.56 -1.11 8.87
C LEU A 91 8.93 -1.40 9.51
N ASP A 92 9.00 -1.47 10.85
CA ASP A 92 10.23 -1.78 11.57
C ASP A 92 10.72 -3.23 11.32
N ALA A 93 9.82 -4.14 11.07
CA ALA A 93 10.14 -5.55 10.79
C ALA A 93 10.38 -5.82 9.29
N THR A 94 10.05 -4.87 8.40
CA THR A 94 10.18 -5.06 6.95
C THR A 94 11.65 -4.95 6.53
N PRO A 95 12.24 -5.99 5.92
CA PRO A 95 13.63 -5.94 5.48
C PRO A 95 13.78 -5.05 4.25
N ARG A 96 14.87 -4.28 4.20
CA ARG A 96 15.23 -3.39 3.07
C ARG A 96 16.49 -3.82 2.32
N GLY A 97 16.99 -5.02 2.57
CA GLY A 97 18.17 -5.56 1.90
C GLY A 97 19.50 -5.16 2.51
N MET A 98 19.52 -4.80 3.80
CA MET A 98 20.77 -4.57 4.54
C MET A 98 21.55 -5.86 4.70
N LYS A 99 22.86 -5.73 5.00
CA LYS A 99 23.79 -6.88 5.08
C LYS A 99 23.33 -8.01 6.01
N TYR A 100 22.53 -7.69 7.02
CA TYR A 100 22.07 -8.65 8.05
C TYR A 100 20.59 -9.04 7.88
N GLU A 101 19.92 -8.55 6.86
CA GLU A 101 18.52 -8.83 6.60
C GLU A 101 18.34 -9.91 5.54
N SER A 102 17.35 -10.78 5.74
CA SER A 102 16.98 -11.79 4.76
C SER A 102 15.96 -11.23 3.77
N GLY A 103 16.44 -10.61 2.71
CA GLY A 103 15.57 -10.12 1.64
C GLY A 103 15.41 -8.61 1.61
N ASP A 104 14.56 -8.17 0.69
CA ASP A 104 14.21 -6.77 0.41
C ASP A 104 12.75 -6.79 -0.04
N ALA A 105 11.83 -6.65 0.92
CA ALA A 105 10.41 -6.90 0.68
C ALA A 105 9.78 -5.87 -0.26
N LEU A 106 10.23 -4.61 -0.22
CA LEU A 106 9.65 -3.50 -1.00
C LEU A 106 10.44 -3.11 -2.23
N ARG A 107 11.50 -3.85 -2.56
CA ARG A 107 12.32 -3.52 -3.73
C ARG A 107 11.58 -3.72 -5.03
N GLY A 108 11.44 -2.65 -5.79
CA GLY A 108 10.70 -2.64 -7.06
C GLY A 108 9.20 -2.73 -6.88
N THR A 109 8.70 -2.67 -5.64
CA THR A 109 7.28 -2.59 -5.31
C THR A 109 6.84 -1.13 -5.40
N VAL A 110 5.67 -0.89 -5.99
CA VAL A 110 5.04 0.43 -5.99
C VAL A 110 4.15 0.55 -4.77
N CYS A 111 4.27 1.65 -4.03
CA CYS A 111 3.52 1.85 -2.80
C CYS A 111 2.55 3.02 -2.91
N ALA A 112 1.31 2.83 -2.49
CA ALA A 112 0.35 3.88 -2.21
C ALA A 112 0.17 4.04 -0.70
N THR A 113 -0.19 5.24 -0.28
CA THR A 113 -0.48 5.54 1.13
C THR A 113 -1.92 6.03 1.28
N LEU A 114 -2.62 5.52 2.29
CA LEU A 114 -3.99 5.87 2.60
C LEU A 114 -4.15 6.00 4.11
N LEU A 115 -4.43 7.20 4.59
CA LEU A 115 -4.76 7.40 6.01
C LEU A 115 -6.21 7.80 6.20
N THR A 116 -6.75 7.47 7.35
CA THR A 116 -8.10 7.87 7.75
C THR A 116 -8.04 8.62 9.08
N GLY A 117 -8.92 9.59 9.28
CA GLY A 117 -8.93 10.39 10.49
C GLY A 117 -10.31 10.89 10.89
N ALA A 118 -10.41 11.52 12.06
CA ALA A 118 -11.65 12.11 12.52
C ALA A 118 -11.98 13.42 11.78
N SER A 119 -10.97 14.17 11.37
CA SER A 119 -11.11 15.49 10.72
C SER A 119 -9.95 15.72 9.74
N ASP A 120 -10.00 16.81 8.98
CA ASP A 120 -8.99 17.20 8.00
C ASP A 120 -7.68 17.69 8.61
N HIS A 121 -7.64 17.98 9.90
CA HIS A 121 -6.49 18.67 10.55
C HIS A 121 -5.16 17.89 10.47
N HIS A 122 -5.20 16.58 10.26
CA HIS A 122 -4.02 15.73 10.28
C HIS A 122 -3.68 15.10 8.93
N PHE A 123 -4.17 15.67 7.81
CA PHE A 123 -3.94 15.10 6.48
C PHE A 123 -2.44 14.96 6.14
N LEU A 124 -1.58 15.85 6.66
CA LEU A 124 -0.13 15.78 6.46
C LEU A 124 0.52 14.56 7.12
N ALA A 125 -0.18 13.81 7.97
CA ALA A 125 0.34 12.55 8.51
C ALA A 125 0.65 11.52 7.39
N VAL A 126 -0.01 11.64 6.23
CA VAL A 126 0.29 10.84 5.03
C VAL A 126 1.76 10.97 4.62
N GLU A 127 2.35 12.16 4.72
CA GLU A 127 3.73 12.42 4.28
C GLU A 127 4.77 11.71 5.16
N LYS A 128 4.45 11.39 6.41
CA LYS A 128 5.33 10.58 7.27
C LYS A 128 5.53 9.18 6.71
N VAL A 129 4.43 8.52 6.32
CA VAL A 129 4.49 7.18 5.70
C VAL A 129 5.22 7.24 4.37
N ARG A 130 4.90 8.23 3.55
CA ARG A 130 5.55 8.46 2.26
C ARG A 130 7.07 8.65 2.41
N GLY A 131 7.48 9.45 3.41
CA GLY A 131 8.89 9.65 3.73
C GLY A 131 9.61 8.35 4.12
N ILE A 132 8.96 7.48 4.88
CA ILE A 132 9.51 6.17 5.23
C ILE A 132 9.62 5.28 3.99
N LEU A 133 8.54 5.13 3.22
CA LEU A 133 8.49 4.24 2.07
C LEU A 133 9.45 4.70 0.95
N GLY A 134 9.40 5.97 0.57
CA GLY A 134 10.24 6.50 -0.49
C GLY A 134 11.67 6.78 -0.05
N GLY A 135 11.84 7.43 1.11
CA GLY A 135 13.16 7.86 1.60
C GLY A 135 13.98 6.73 2.22
N PHE A 136 13.35 5.89 3.05
CA PHE A 136 14.07 4.82 3.76
C PHE A 136 14.09 3.50 2.98
N PHE A 137 12.95 3.06 2.43
CA PHE A 137 12.90 1.81 1.65
C PHE A 137 13.25 1.98 0.17
N GLY A 138 13.22 3.20 -0.37
CA GLY A 138 13.45 3.45 -1.79
C GLY A 138 12.32 2.91 -2.69
N ALA A 139 11.13 2.75 -2.14
CA ALA A 139 9.95 2.33 -2.90
C ALA A 139 9.50 3.42 -3.87
N GLN A 140 8.94 3.02 -5.01
CA GLN A 140 8.26 3.95 -5.91
C GLN A 140 6.90 4.32 -5.33
N LEU A 141 6.55 5.60 -5.31
CA LEU A 141 5.35 6.07 -4.64
C LEU A 141 4.32 6.59 -5.63
N LEU A 142 3.08 6.10 -5.53
CA LEU A 142 1.95 6.77 -6.14
C LEU A 142 1.68 8.09 -5.42
N SER A 143 1.48 9.16 -6.18
CA SER A 143 1.18 10.50 -5.66
C SER A 143 -0.12 11.04 -6.28
N PRO A 144 -0.90 11.81 -5.48
CA PRO A 144 -0.74 12.08 -4.04
C PRO A 144 -1.08 10.87 -3.17
N GLY A 145 -0.74 10.89 -1.88
CA GLY A 145 -1.31 9.97 -0.90
C GLY A 145 -2.74 10.38 -0.52
N LEU A 146 -3.57 9.41 -0.14
CA LEU A 146 -4.96 9.63 0.23
C LEU A 146 -5.12 9.87 1.72
N TYR A 147 -6.05 10.76 2.06
CA TYR A 147 -6.50 10.98 3.43
C TYR A 147 -8.01 11.12 3.47
N PHE A 148 -8.69 10.24 4.20
CA PHE A 148 -10.14 10.24 4.32
C PHE A 148 -10.56 10.61 5.76
N PRO A 149 -11.06 11.83 6.00
CA PRO A 149 -11.67 12.22 7.26
C PRO A 149 -13.03 11.55 7.45
N SER A 150 -13.62 11.68 8.64
CA SER A 150 -14.94 11.11 8.93
C SER A 150 -16.02 11.58 7.95
N ALA A 151 -15.91 12.82 7.44
CA ALA A 151 -16.86 13.37 6.46
C ALA A 151 -16.77 12.70 5.08
N ALA A 152 -15.71 11.97 4.78
CA ALA A 152 -15.56 11.20 3.54
C ALA A 152 -16.47 9.94 3.49
N TYR A 153 -17.11 9.60 4.61
CA TYR A 153 -17.94 8.40 4.73
C TYR A 153 -19.42 8.78 4.84
N VAL A 154 -20.29 7.87 4.39
CA VAL A 154 -21.72 7.94 4.69
C VAL A 154 -21.94 7.80 6.20
N GLU A 155 -23.13 8.17 6.68
CA GLU A 155 -23.50 8.01 8.09
C GLU A 155 -23.27 6.56 8.54
N GLY A 156 -22.66 6.40 9.72
CA GLY A 156 -22.26 5.08 10.23
C GLY A 156 -20.91 4.56 9.72
N GLY A 157 -20.36 5.14 8.66
CA GLY A 157 -19.00 4.80 8.16
C GLY A 157 -18.92 3.48 7.38
N ALA A 158 -20.05 2.93 6.93
CA ALA A 158 -20.13 1.65 6.22
C ALA A 158 -19.68 1.72 4.75
N ALA A 159 -19.63 2.93 4.16
CA ALA A 159 -19.16 3.17 2.80
C ALA A 159 -18.54 4.57 2.70
N LEU A 160 -17.76 4.81 1.66
CA LEU A 160 -17.35 6.16 1.28
C LEU A 160 -18.51 6.90 0.60
N GLN A 161 -18.47 8.24 0.63
CA GLN A 161 -19.29 9.07 -0.26
C GLN A 161 -18.89 8.79 -1.72
N ASP A 162 -19.81 8.98 -2.66
CA ASP A 162 -19.62 8.58 -4.06
C ASP A 162 -18.36 9.18 -4.71
N ASP A 163 -18.09 10.46 -4.47
CA ASP A 163 -16.90 11.16 -4.97
C ASP A 163 -15.59 10.62 -4.36
N GLN A 164 -15.63 10.24 -3.08
CA GLN A 164 -14.49 9.66 -2.37
C GLN A 164 -14.25 8.20 -2.77
N GLN A 165 -15.33 7.47 -3.05
CA GLN A 165 -15.26 6.12 -3.63
C GLN A 165 -14.56 6.17 -5.01
N GLN A 166 -15.01 7.07 -5.90
CA GLN A 166 -14.43 7.25 -7.22
C GLN A 166 -12.96 7.68 -7.14
N LEU A 167 -12.60 8.54 -6.19
CA LEU A 167 -11.21 8.95 -5.96
C LEU A 167 -10.34 7.76 -5.53
N ALA A 168 -10.83 6.93 -4.61
CA ALA A 168 -10.10 5.74 -4.17
C ALA A 168 -9.91 4.74 -5.32
N GLU A 169 -10.95 4.47 -6.09
CA GLU A 169 -10.88 3.59 -7.27
C GLU A 169 -9.91 4.12 -8.34
N LEU A 170 -9.92 5.44 -8.60
CA LEU A 170 -8.95 6.07 -9.50
C LEU A 170 -7.51 5.81 -9.05
N HIS A 171 -7.24 5.93 -7.74
CA HIS A 171 -5.92 5.62 -7.19
C HIS A 171 -5.55 4.15 -7.34
N GLY A 172 -6.51 3.23 -7.21
CA GLY A 172 -6.31 1.81 -7.45
C GLY A 172 -5.89 1.51 -8.89
N ARG A 173 -6.57 2.11 -9.86
CA ARG A 173 -6.22 1.99 -11.29
C ARG A 173 -4.84 2.58 -11.58
N ALA A 174 -4.57 3.80 -11.10
CA ALA A 174 -3.27 4.45 -11.27
C ALA A 174 -2.12 3.66 -10.60
N LEU A 175 -2.40 2.97 -9.48
CA LEU A 175 -1.42 2.11 -8.81
C LEU A 175 -1.01 0.94 -9.69
N VAL A 176 -1.96 0.29 -10.37
CA VAL A 176 -1.68 -0.81 -11.32
C VAL A 176 -0.90 -0.31 -12.53
N GLU A 177 -1.27 0.83 -13.09
CA GLU A 177 -0.54 1.45 -14.20
C GLU A 177 0.91 1.79 -13.82
N LEU A 178 1.11 2.41 -12.66
CA LEU A 178 2.44 2.73 -12.16
C LEU A 178 3.26 1.46 -11.88
N ALA A 179 2.66 0.41 -11.29
CA ALA A 179 3.32 -0.86 -11.04
C ALA A 179 3.76 -1.54 -12.33
N THR A 180 2.93 -1.48 -13.37
CA THR A 180 3.25 -1.97 -14.72
C THR A 180 4.45 -1.21 -15.30
N ALA A 181 4.43 0.12 -15.23
CA ALA A 181 5.50 0.98 -15.74
C ALA A 181 6.82 0.73 -15.00
N VAL A 182 6.79 0.66 -13.67
CA VAL A 182 7.97 0.37 -12.84
C VAL A 182 8.47 -1.05 -13.12
N GLY A 183 7.57 -2.04 -13.20
CA GLY A 183 7.88 -3.44 -13.48
C GLY A 183 8.60 -3.64 -14.81
N SER A 184 8.26 -2.84 -15.83
CA SER A 184 8.92 -2.84 -17.14
C SER A 184 10.24 -2.04 -17.19
N SER A 185 10.47 -1.15 -16.22
CA SER A 185 11.64 -0.28 -16.20
C SER A 185 12.83 -0.92 -15.50
N ARG A 186 13.91 -1.14 -16.26
CA ARG A 186 15.18 -1.63 -15.70
C ARG A 186 15.73 -0.69 -14.61
N TRP A 187 15.64 0.60 -14.83
CA TRP A 187 16.29 1.59 -13.96
C TRP A 187 15.48 1.86 -12.70
N LEU A 188 14.17 2.00 -12.78
CA LEU A 188 13.31 2.22 -11.60
C LEU A 188 13.36 1.01 -10.65
N ARG A 189 13.34 -0.21 -11.18
CA ARG A 189 13.51 -1.44 -10.39
C ARG A 189 14.89 -1.59 -9.78
N GLY A 190 15.89 -0.92 -10.32
CA GLY A 190 17.27 -0.96 -9.86
C GLY A 190 17.60 0.02 -8.73
N LEU A 191 16.72 0.99 -8.45
CA LEU A 191 16.93 1.96 -7.39
C LEU A 191 17.00 1.28 -6.02
N ARG A 192 17.83 1.82 -5.15
CA ARG A 192 18.04 1.31 -3.79
C ARG A 192 18.16 2.49 -2.83
N PRO A 193 17.88 2.28 -1.54
CA PRO A 193 18.22 3.24 -0.51
C PRO A 193 19.72 3.60 -0.59
N GLN A 194 20.04 4.83 -0.30
CA GLN A 194 21.43 5.33 -0.37
C GLN A 194 22.28 4.84 0.81
N VAL A 195 21.67 4.51 1.94
CA VAL A 195 22.28 4.09 3.20
C VAL A 195 21.59 2.89 3.77
#